data_ac3c8cfa2515b824231fa3a0524943cf
#
_entry.id   ac3c8cfa2515b824231fa3a0524943cf
#
_cell.length_a   1.000
_cell.length_b   1.000
_cell.length_c   1.000
_cell.angle_alpha   90.00
_cell.angle_beta   90.00
_cell.angle_gamma   90.00
#
_symmetry.space_group_name_H-M   'P 1'
#
loop_
_entity.id
_entity.type
_entity.pdbx_description
1 polymer ?
#
loop_
_entity_poly.entity_id
_entity_poly.type
_entity_poly.pdbx_seq_one_letter_code
_entity_poly.pdbx_strand_id
1 'polypeptide(L)'
;EAMQTVKPGKALDLGCGQGRNSLFLTQQGFDVTAVDQNELALEILQSIVEQEDLDMPVGLYDINSASIGQAYDFIVSTVVLMFLQADRIPEIIKNMQEKTTVGGYNLIVCAMDTEDYPCSVNFPFTFKEGELAYYYKDWDLVKYNENPGHLHRRDENGNRIQLRFATMLAKKIK
;
A
#
# COMPACT_ATOMS: atom_id res chain seq x y z
N GLU A 1 -11.27 8.91 -3.63
CA GLU A 1 -11.76 9.29 -2.30
C GLU A 1 -10.67 9.82 -1.37
N ALA A 2 -9.51 9.14 -1.25
CA ALA A 2 -8.42 9.62 -0.37
C ALA A 2 -7.97 11.06 -0.72
N MET A 3 -8.01 11.43 -1.99
CA MET A 3 -7.59 12.77 -2.46
C MET A 3 -8.52 13.90 -2.01
N GLN A 4 -9.71 13.59 -1.53
CA GLN A 4 -10.59 14.61 -0.95
C GLN A 4 -10.17 15.00 0.48
N THR A 5 -9.39 14.13 1.12
CA THR A 5 -8.99 14.27 2.53
C THR A 5 -7.51 14.62 2.69
N VAL A 6 -6.64 13.99 1.90
CA VAL A 6 -5.19 14.12 2.02
C VAL A 6 -4.67 15.25 1.13
N LYS A 7 -4.05 16.25 1.74
CA LYS A 7 -3.43 17.37 1.02
C LYS A 7 -2.07 16.96 0.45
N PRO A 8 -1.66 17.57 -0.68
CA PRO A 8 -0.34 17.32 -1.25
C PRO A 8 0.80 17.55 -0.24
N GLY A 9 1.78 16.68 -0.27
CA GLY A 9 2.97 16.69 0.56
C GLY A 9 3.93 15.62 0.07
N LYS A 10 4.86 15.18 0.92
CA LYS A 10 5.77 14.07 0.59
C LYS A 10 5.04 12.74 0.69
N ALA A 11 5.03 11.99 -0.40
CA ALA A 11 4.38 10.67 -0.46
C ALA A 11 5.37 9.57 -0.81
N LEU A 12 5.18 8.41 -0.20
CA LEU A 12 5.88 7.17 -0.54
C LEU A 12 4.88 6.17 -1.08
N ASP A 13 5.10 5.70 -2.31
CA ASP A 13 4.36 4.57 -2.88
C ASP A 13 5.18 3.29 -2.62
N LEU A 14 4.77 2.57 -1.58
CA LEU A 14 5.47 1.40 -1.04
C LEU A 14 4.98 0.14 -1.75
N GLY A 15 5.77 -0.37 -2.68
CA GLY A 15 5.36 -1.44 -3.60
C GLY A 15 4.64 -0.86 -4.81
N CYS A 16 5.29 0.06 -5.51
CA CYS A 16 4.68 0.88 -6.56
C CYS A 16 4.36 0.11 -7.85
N GLY A 17 4.96 -1.06 -8.07
CA GLY A 17 4.85 -1.76 -9.35
C GLY A 17 5.25 -0.87 -10.52
N GLN A 18 4.41 -0.80 -11.55
CA GLN A 18 4.63 0.07 -12.71
C GLN A 18 4.20 1.52 -12.50
N GLY A 19 3.80 1.88 -11.26
CA GLY A 19 3.64 3.25 -10.84
C GLY A 19 2.28 3.91 -11.10
N ARG A 20 1.21 3.14 -11.27
CA ARG A 20 -0.13 3.71 -11.48
C ARG A 20 -0.52 4.73 -10.40
N ASN A 21 -0.35 4.36 -9.13
CA ASN A 21 -0.64 5.26 -8.02
C ASN A 21 0.39 6.38 -7.91
N SER A 22 1.67 6.07 -8.12
CA SER A 22 2.76 7.06 -8.08
C SER A 22 2.53 8.18 -9.09
N LEU A 23 2.21 7.83 -10.33
CA LEU A 23 1.95 8.80 -11.41
C LEU A 23 0.70 9.63 -11.11
N PHE A 24 -0.36 8.99 -10.60
CA PHE A 24 -1.58 9.69 -10.20
C PHE A 24 -1.29 10.70 -9.08
N LEU A 25 -0.57 10.31 -8.04
CA LEU A 25 -0.23 11.21 -6.92
C LEU A 25 0.64 12.38 -7.39
N THR A 26 1.58 12.13 -8.29
CA THR A 26 2.40 13.19 -8.89
C THR A 26 1.52 14.21 -9.62
N GLN A 27 0.53 13.75 -10.38
CA GLN A 27 -0.44 14.63 -11.06
C GLN A 27 -1.28 15.43 -10.06
N GLN A 28 -1.51 14.90 -8.86
CA GLN A 28 -2.25 15.59 -7.79
C GLN A 28 -1.39 16.56 -6.99
N GLY A 29 -0.11 16.72 -7.35
CA GLY A 29 0.80 17.68 -6.73
C GLY A 29 1.61 17.14 -5.56
N PHE A 30 1.60 15.82 -5.32
CA PHE A 30 2.46 15.20 -4.30
C PHE A 30 3.92 15.13 -4.77
N ASP A 31 4.83 15.26 -3.83
CA ASP A 31 6.26 14.97 -4.00
C ASP A 31 6.46 13.46 -3.73
N VAL A 32 6.43 12.64 -4.79
CA VAL A 32 6.34 11.18 -4.70
C VAL A 32 7.71 10.54 -4.83
N THR A 33 7.99 9.59 -3.94
CA THR A 33 9.04 8.59 -4.09
C THR A 33 8.37 7.23 -4.32
N ALA A 34 8.77 6.53 -5.37
CA ALA A 34 8.22 5.21 -5.74
C ALA A 34 9.26 4.13 -5.51
N VAL A 35 8.90 3.10 -4.75
CA VAL A 35 9.81 1.99 -4.46
C VAL A 35 9.13 0.63 -4.68
N ASP A 36 9.93 -0.33 -5.15
CA ASP A 36 9.51 -1.73 -5.34
C ASP A 36 10.76 -2.61 -5.38
N GLN A 37 10.60 -3.91 -5.22
CA GLN A 37 11.69 -4.85 -5.41
C GLN A 37 11.70 -5.49 -6.81
N ASN A 38 10.67 -5.25 -7.62
CA ASN A 38 10.58 -5.75 -9.00
C ASN A 38 11.32 -4.83 -9.97
N GLU A 39 12.52 -5.21 -10.36
CA GLU A 39 13.40 -4.42 -11.21
C GLU A 39 12.76 -4.11 -12.58
N LEU A 40 12.05 -5.08 -13.19
CA LEU A 40 11.40 -4.88 -14.48
C LEU A 40 10.29 -3.83 -14.41
N ALA A 41 9.49 -3.87 -13.34
CA ALA A 41 8.44 -2.87 -13.11
C ALA A 41 9.04 -1.48 -12.93
N LEU A 42 10.15 -1.38 -12.18
CA LEU A 42 10.85 -0.11 -11.96
C LEU A 42 11.47 0.45 -13.24
N GLU A 43 12.00 -0.41 -14.11
CA GLU A 43 12.51 0.02 -15.42
C GLU A 43 11.41 0.65 -16.28
N ILE A 44 10.23 0.04 -16.30
CA ILE A 44 9.06 0.58 -17.02
C ILE A 44 8.67 1.95 -16.45
N LEU A 45 8.57 2.05 -15.12
CA LEU A 45 8.23 3.31 -14.46
C LEU A 45 9.30 4.37 -14.72
N GLN A 46 10.58 4.02 -14.63
CA GLN A 46 11.68 4.94 -14.87
C GLN A 46 11.64 5.51 -16.31
N SER A 47 11.30 4.67 -17.30
CA SER A 47 11.11 5.13 -18.69
C SER A 47 10.01 6.18 -18.79
N ILE A 48 8.89 6.00 -18.11
CA ILE A 48 7.78 6.96 -18.08
C ILE A 48 8.23 8.27 -17.42
N VAL A 49 8.92 8.18 -16.30
CA VAL A 49 9.45 9.34 -15.56
C VAL A 49 10.36 10.18 -16.46
N GLU A 50 11.24 9.54 -17.21
CA GLU A 50 12.14 10.19 -18.15
C GLU A 50 11.39 10.81 -19.33
N GLN A 51 10.47 10.06 -19.95
CA GLN A 51 9.67 10.55 -21.08
C GLN A 51 8.82 11.77 -20.72
N GLU A 52 8.23 11.76 -19.54
CA GLU A 52 7.32 12.81 -19.07
C GLU A 52 8.06 13.91 -18.29
N ASP A 53 9.37 13.82 -18.17
CA ASP A 53 10.22 14.76 -17.44
C ASP A 53 9.70 15.02 -16.02
N LEU A 54 9.42 13.93 -15.29
CA LEU A 54 8.88 14.00 -13.93
C LEU A 54 10.02 14.02 -12.90
N ASP A 55 9.84 14.81 -11.84
CA ASP A 55 10.72 14.79 -10.69
C ASP A 55 10.20 13.79 -9.66
N MET A 56 10.39 12.50 -9.95
CA MET A 56 9.95 11.42 -9.08
C MET A 56 11.06 10.38 -8.94
N PRO A 57 11.71 10.30 -7.78
CA PRO A 57 12.67 9.24 -7.50
C PRO A 57 12.02 7.86 -7.55
N VAL A 58 12.66 6.94 -8.26
CA VAL A 58 12.25 5.54 -8.39
C VAL A 58 13.41 4.69 -7.87
N GLY A 59 13.14 3.79 -6.93
CA GLY A 59 14.20 3.02 -6.30
C GLY A 59 13.85 1.57 -5.97
N LEU A 60 14.89 0.75 -5.96
CA LEU A 60 14.81 -0.64 -5.50
C LEU A 60 14.76 -0.67 -3.97
N TYR A 61 13.77 -1.35 -3.41
CA TYR A 61 13.61 -1.45 -1.96
C TYR A 61 12.88 -2.74 -1.60
N ASP A 62 13.46 -3.49 -0.65
CA ASP A 62 12.81 -4.66 -0.05
C ASP A 62 11.99 -4.22 1.17
N ILE A 63 10.67 -4.27 1.04
CA ILE A 63 9.73 -3.86 2.10
C ILE A 63 9.87 -4.75 3.34
N ASN A 64 10.23 -6.03 3.18
CA ASN A 64 10.48 -6.94 4.30
C ASN A 64 11.59 -6.45 5.24
N SER A 65 12.47 -5.58 4.78
CA SER A 65 13.53 -4.99 5.60
C SER A 65 13.01 -4.04 6.68
N ALA A 66 11.81 -3.48 6.51
CA ALA A 66 11.19 -2.51 7.41
C ALA A 66 12.15 -1.37 7.78
N SER A 67 12.75 -0.73 6.76
CA SER A 67 13.83 0.26 6.93
C SER A 67 13.63 1.51 6.07
N ILE A 68 12.40 2.05 6.04
CA ILE A 68 12.11 3.33 5.38
C ILE A 68 13.04 4.40 5.98
N GLY A 69 13.80 5.10 5.11
CA GLY A 69 14.93 5.94 5.52
C GLY A 69 14.57 7.37 5.90
N GLN A 70 13.36 7.84 5.58
CA GLN A 70 12.93 9.22 5.88
C GLN A 70 11.44 9.27 6.18
N ALA A 71 10.99 10.40 6.70
CA ALA A 71 9.58 10.62 7.01
C ALA A 71 8.79 11.10 5.79
N TYR A 72 7.52 10.70 5.74
CA TYR A 72 6.58 11.08 4.68
C TYR A 72 5.27 11.55 5.30
N ASP A 73 4.55 12.40 4.56
CA ASP A 73 3.21 12.86 4.94
C ASP A 73 2.12 11.86 4.52
N PHE A 74 2.43 11.04 3.52
CA PHE A 74 1.51 10.04 2.99
C PHE A 74 2.26 8.80 2.55
N ILE A 75 1.97 7.66 3.19
CA ILE A 75 2.53 6.35 2.78
C ILE A 75 1.39 5.49 2.25
N VAL A 76 1.54 5.02 1.02
CA VAL A 76 0.54 4.21 0.30
C VAL A 76 1.09 2.81 0.09
N SER A 77 0.32 1.80 0.44
CA SER A 77 0.61 0.40 0.14
C SER A 77 -0.69 -0.29 -0.30
N THR A 78 -0.84 -0.46 -1.61
CA THR A 78 -2.07 -1.03 -2.18
C THR A 78 -1.80 -2.38 -2.83
N VAL A 79 -2.42 -3.43 -2.30
CA VAL A 79 -2.33 -4.80 -2.82
C VAL A 79 -0.87 -5.29 -2.83
N VAL A 80 -0.16 -5.07 -1.73
CA VAL A 80 1.27 -5.37 -1.59
C VAL A 80 1.56 -6.28 -0.40
N LEU A 81 0.97 -6.01 0.76
CA LEU A 81 1.35 -6.66 2.02
C LEU A 81 1.13 -8.18 1.99
N MET A 82 0.16 -8.68 1.21
CA MET A 82 -0.09 -10.11 1.07
C MET A 82 1.08 -10.87 0.41
N PHE A 83 1.97 -10.19 -0.28
CA PHE A 83 3.14 -10.79 -0.92
C PHE A 83 4.37 -10.80 -0.03
N LEU A 84 4.31 -10.20 1.15
CA LEU A 84 5.44 -10.05 2.07
C LEU A 84 5.47 -11.19 3.09
N GLN A 85 6.61 -11.33 3.77
CA GLN A 85 6.78 -12.36 4.79
C GLN A 85 5.88 -12.08 5.99
N ALA A 86 5.08 -13.08 6.39
CA ALA A 86 4.10 -12.93 7.46
C ALA A 86 4.71 -12.50 8.80
N ASP A 87 5.89 -13.03 9.13
CA ASP A 87 6.61 -12.68 10.36
C ASP A 87 7.19 -11.27 10.35
N ARG A 88 7.27 -10.62 9.19
CA ARG A 88 7.75 -9.24 9.06
C ARG A 88 6.65 -8.19 9.10
N ILE A 89 5.40 -8.58 8.92
CA ILE A 89 4.26 -7.64 8.84
C ILE A 89 4.19 -6.70 10.04
N PRO A 90 4.29 -7.16 11.30
CA PRO A 90 4.26 -6.23 12.45
C PRO A 90 5.36 -5.16 12.38
N GLU A 91 6.59 -5.53 12.01
CA GLU A 91 7.70 -4.58 11.89
C GLU A 91 7.52 -3.63 10.71
N ILE A 92 6.99 -4.13 9.59
CA ILE A 92 6.72 -3.31 8.41
C ILE A 92 5.69 -2.22 8.75
N ILE A 93 4.58 -2.60 9.37
CA ILE A 93 3.53 -1.64 9.78
C ILE A 93 4.08 -0.64 10.79
N LYS A 94 4.82 -1.12 11.80
CA LYS A 94 5.46 -0.24 12.78
C LYS A 94 6.38 0.78 12.12
N ASN A 95 7.19 0.35 11.16
CA ASN A 95 8.09 1.23 10.41
C ASN A 95 7.30 2.26 9.59
N MET A 96 6.22 1.86 8.91
CA MET A 96 5.32 2.79 8.21
C MET A 96 4.77 3.85 9.17
N GLN A 97 4.31 3.43 10.34
CA GLN A 97 3.76 4.33 11.36
C GLN A 97 4.81 5.32 11.89
N GLU A 98 6.01 4.83 12.19
CA GLU A 98 7.12 5.65 12.69
C GLU A 98 7.59 6.68 11.65
N LYS A 99 7.57 6.32 10.38
CA LYS A 99 8.02 7.17 9.26
C LYS A 99 6.91 8.02 8.65
N THR A 100 5.76 8.07 9.27
CA THR A 100 4.69 8.99 8.92
C THR A 100 4.73 10.19 9.86
N THR A 101 4.69 11.40 9.33
CA THR A 101 4.65 12.63 10.12
C THR A 101 3.33 12.72 10.90
N VAL A 102 3.35 13.38 12.06
CA VAL A 102 2.11 13.68 12.80
C VAL A 102 1.20 14.53 11.91
N GLY A 103 -0.07 14.14 11.80
CA GLY A 103 -1.00 14.73 10.85
C GLY A 103 -0.95 14.11 9.46
N GLY A 104 0.01 13.23 9.19
CA GLY A 104 0.12 12.47 7.96
C GLY A 104 -0.78 11.24 7.95
N TYR A 105 -0.76 10.50 6.84
CA TYR A 105 -1.71 9.41 6.58
C TYR A 105 -1.02 8.15 6.08
N ASN A 106 -1.60 7.00 6.42
CA ASN A 106 -1.33 5.73 5.74
C ASN A 106 -2.57 5.26 4.99
N LEU A 107 -2.40 4.85 3.74
CA LEU A 107 -3.41 4.17 2.94
C LEU A 107 -2.96 2.74 2.70
N ILE A 108 -3.74 1.77 3.18
CA ILE A 108 -3.43 0.35 3.02
C ILE A 108 -4.64 -0.35 2.41
N VAL A 109 -4.39 -1.15 1.37
CA VAL A 109 -5.35 -2.10 0.81
C VAL A 109 -4.66 -3.46 0.73
N CYS A 110 -5.22 -4.47 1.38
CA CYS A 110 -4.62 -5.80 1.42
C CYS A 110 -5.69 -6.90 1.47
N ALA A 111 -5.42 -8.00 0.80
CA ALA A 111 -6.27 -9.18 0.82
C ALA A 111 -6.41 -9.75 2.24
N MET A 112 -7.57 -10.29 2.52
CA MET A 112 -7.93 -10.96 3.76
C MET A 112 -8.22 -12.44 3.54
N ASP A 113 -8.19 -13.20 4.61
CA ASP A 113 -8.71 -14.57 4.67
C ASP A 113 -9.79 -14.61 5.74
N THR A 114 -11.03 -14.78 5.33
CA THR A 114 -12.19 -14.74 6.22
C THR A 114 -13.06 -16.00 6.03
N GLU A 115 -13.91 -16.27 7.02
CA GLU A 115 -14.77 -17.46 7.00
C GLU A 115 -15.73 -17.45 5.81
N ASP A 116 -16.31 -16.29 5.49
CA ASP A 116 -17.26 -16.14 4.37
C ASP A 116 -16.60 -16.03 2.99
N TYR A 117 -15.34 -15.57 2.95
CA TYR A 117 -14.53 -15.49 1.73
C TYR A 117 -13.14 -16.08 1.98
N PRO A 118 -13.04 -17.42 2.10
CA PRO A 118 -11.75 -18.06 2.36
C PRO A 118 -10.77 -17.80 1.22
N CYS A 119 -9.51 -17.52 1.59
CA CYS A 119 -8.46 -17.27 0.61
C CYS A 119 -7.95 -18.59 0.03
N SER A 120 -8.24 -18.84 -1.26
CA SER A 120 -7.75 -20.01 -2.00
C SER A 120 -6.37 -19.78 -2.63
N VAL A 121 -5.88 -18.54 -2.60
CA VAL A 121 -4.56 -18.19 -3.14
C VAL A 121 -3.51 -18.35 -2.04
N ASN A 122 -2.38 -18.96 -2.39
CA ASN A 122 -1.30 -19.19 -1.43
C ASN A 122 -0.44 -17.92 -1.23
N PHE A 123 -1.06 -16.88 -0.68
CA PHE A 123 -0.32 -15.68 -0.26
C PHE A 123 0.50 -15.97 1.00
N PRO A 124 1.73 -15.44 1.11
CA PRO A 124 2.49 -15.53 2.36
C PRO A 124 1.77 -14.94 3.56
N PHE A 125 0.93 -13.91 3.33
CA PHE A 125 0.20 -13.21 4.38
C PHE A 125 -1.18 -12.75 3.89
N THR A 126 -2.16 -12.79 4.78
CA THR A 126 -3.47 -12.13 4.62
C THR A 126 -3.92 -11.62 5.97
N PHE A 127 -4.63 -10.49 6.00
CA PHE A 127 -5.23 -10.02 7.24
C PHE A 127 -6.42 -10.87 7.65
N LYS A 128 -6.59 -11.01 8.96
CA LYS A 128 -7.81 -11.52 9.59
C LYS A 128 -8.77 -10.37 9.86
N GLU A 129 -10.03 -10.71 10.12
CA GLU A 129 -11.07 -9.74 10.50
C GLU A 129 -10.59 -8.83 11.65
N GLY A 130 -10.67 -7.52 11.45
CA GLY A 130 -10.29 -6.51 12.45
C GLY A 130 -8.79 -6.34 12.68
N GLU A 131 -7.94 -7.14 12.07
CA GLU A 131 -6.49 -7.13 12.35
C GLU A 131 -5.83 -5.82 11.94
N LEU A 132 -6.11 -5.31 10.74
CA LEU A 132 -5.54 -4.04 10.28
C LEU A 132 -6.00 -2.87 11.16
N ALA A 133 -7.28 -2.83 11.51
CA ALA A 133 -7.83 -1.81 12.41
C ALA A 133 -7.13 -1.84 13.78
N TYR A 134 -6.81 -3.01 14.29
CA TYR A 134 -6.10 -3.16 15.56
C TYR A 134 -4.68 -2.54 15.51
N TYR A 135 -3.94 -2.71 14.42
CA TYR A 135 -2.63 -2.07 14.25
C TYR A 135 -2.70 -0.55 14.32
N TYR A 136 -3.83 0.04 13.92
CA TYR A 136 -4.03 1.50 13.85
C TYR A 136 -5.03 2.02 14.89
N LYS A 137 -5.23 1.28 15.99
CA LYS A 137 -6.22 1.62 17.04
C LYS A 137 -5.97 2.99 17.69
N ASP A 138 -4.73 3.47 17.70
CA ASP A 138 -4.35 4.76 18.29
C ASP A 138 -4.31 5.89 17.26
N TRP A 139 -4.67 5.59 16.01
CA TRP A 139 -4.79 6.56 14.92
C TRP A 139 -6.25 6.91 14.67
N ASP A 140 -6.49 7.99 13.94
CA ASP A 140 -7.84 8.32 13.46
C ASP A 140 -8.12 7.52 12.18
N LEU A 141 -9.03 6.56 12.25
CA LEU A 141 -9.48 5.79 11.09
C LEU A 141 -10.48 6.62 10.29
N VAL A 142 -9.98 7.39 9.32
CA VAL A 142 -10.79 8.26 8.47
C VAL A 142 -11.72 7.44 7.58
N LYS A 143 -11.22 6.31 7.07
CA LYS A 143 -11.98 5.33 6.30
C LYS A 143 -11.47 3.94 6.63
N TYR A 144 -12.41 3.03 6.87
CA TYR A 144 -12.09 1.62 7.07
C TYR A 144 -13.24 0.74 6.59
N ASN A 145 -12.93 -0.27 5.81
CA ASN A 145 -13.87 -1.34 5.51
C ASN A 145 -13.13 -2.65 5.20
N GLU A 146 -13.86 -3.74 5.24
CA GLU A 146 -13.41 -5.08 4.89
C GLU A 146 -14.34 -5.68 3.82
N ASN A 147 -14.64 -4.89 2.81
CA ASN A 147 -15.61 -5.24 1.78
C ASN A 147 -15.08 -6.32 0.82
N PRO A 148 -15.98 -7.17 0.27
CA PRO A 148 -15.60 -8.08 -0.80
C PRO A 148 -15.11 -7.34 -2.04
N GLY A 149 -14.12 -7.93 -2.69
CA GLY A 149 -13.56 -7.46 -3.93
C GLY A 149 -13.04 -8.63 -4.76
N HIS A 150 -12.43 -8.33 -5.89
CA HIS A 150 -11.91 -9.35 -6.80
C HIS A 150 -10.43 -9.16 -7.05
N LEU A 151 -9.70 -10.29 -7.11
CA LEU A 151 -8.36 -10.34 -7.68
C LEU A 151 -8.47 -10.29 -9.21
N HIS A 152 -7.41 -9.87 -9.89
CA HIS A 152 -7.31 -10.04 -11.34
C HIS A 152 -7.16 -11.51 -11.74
N ARG A 153 -6.67 -12.34 -10.82
CA ARG A 153 -6.50 -13.78 -10.99
C ARG A 153 -7.84 -14.49 -11.08
N ARG A 154 -7.90 -15.53 -11.92
CA ARG A 154 -9.10 -16.36 -12.11
C ARG A 154 -8.91 -17.73 -11.46
N ASP A 155 -10.02 -18.31 -11.04
CA ASP A 155 -10.07 -19.69 -10.52
C ASP A 155 -10.13 -20.72 -11.66
N GLU A 156 -10.25 -22.02 -11.29
CA GLU A 156 -10.34 -23.13 -12.24
C GLU A 156 -11.53 -23.02 -13.19
N ASN A 157 -12.60 -22.35 -12.77
CA ASN A 157 -13.82 -22.16 -13.54
C ASN A 157 -13.80 -20.87 -14.40
N GLY A 158 -12.69 -20.14 -14.42
CA GLY A 158 -12.53 -18.92 -15.18
C GLY A 158 -13.15 -17.69 -14.53
N ASN A 159 -13.63 -17.78 -13.29
CA ASN A 159 -14.17 -16.65 -12.53
C ASN A 159 -13.07 -15.92 -11.78
N ARG A 160 -13.20 -14.60 -11.66
CA ARG A 160 -12.29 -13.82 -10.81
C ARG A 160 -12.46 -14.23 -9.35
N ILE A 161 -11.33 -14.43 -8.67
CA ILE A 161 -11.32 -14.85 -7.27
C ILE A 161 -11.84 -13.72 -6.40
N GLN A 162 -12.87 -13.99 -5.59
CA GLN A 162 -13.42 -13.05 -4.62
C GLN A 162 -12.76 -13.24 -3.26
N LEU A 163 -12.33 -12.14 -2.65
CA LEU A 163 -11.84 -12.09 -1.27
C LEU A 163 -12.39 -10.82 -0.62
N ARG A 164 -12.35 -10.76 0.70
CA ARG A 164 -12.43 -9.47 1.38
C ARG A 164 -11.09 -8.76 1.30
N PHE A 165 -11.15 -7.44 1.25
CA PHE A 165 -9.97 -6.58 1.29
C PHE A 165 -10.11 -5.62 2.46
N ALA A 166 -9.10 -5.60 3.34
CA ALA A 166 -8.99 -4.55 4.34
C ALA A 166 -8.55 -3.28 3.62
N THR A 167 -9.37 -2.26 3.68
CA THR A 167 -9.12 -0.95 3.06
C THR A 167 -9.15 0.12 4.14
N MET A 168 -8.06 0.83 4.30
CA MET A 168 -7.89 1.78 5.39
C MET A 168 -7.22 3.06 4.93
N LEU A 169 -7.79 4.20 5.31
CA LEU A 169 -7.11 5.49 5.35
C LEU A 169 -7.07 5.94 6.82
N ALA A 170 -5.89 6.01 7.40
CA ALA A 170 -5.69 6.38 8.80
C ALA A 170 -4.79 7.60 8.92
N LYS A 171 -5.14 8.51 9.85
CA LYS A 171 -4.39 9.73 10.14
C LYS A 171 -3.65 9.59 11.46
N LYS A 172 -2.37 9.93 11.44
CA LYS A 172 -1.52 9.95 12.64
C LYS A 172 -1.83 11.19 13.47
N ILE A 173 -2.27 10.99 14.71
CA ILE A 173 -2.70 12.09 15.60
C ILE A 173 -1.71 12.41 16.71
N LYS A 174 -0.70 11.56 16.93
CA LYS A 174 0.36 11.76 17.94
C LYS A 174 1.70 11.23 17.48
#